data_551fd1d8b4f1940d4a24b899981909b0
#
_entry.id   551fd1d8b4f1940d4a24b899981909b0
#
_cell.length_a   1.000
_cell.length_b   1.000
_cell.length_c   1.000
_cell.angle_alpha   90.00
_cell.angle_beta   90.00
_cell.angle_gamma   90.00
#
_symmetry.space_group_name_H-M   'P 1'
#
loop_
_entity.id
_entity.type
_entity.pdbx_description
1 polymer ?
#
loop_
_entity_poly.entity_id
_entity_poly.type
_entity_poly.pdbx_seq_one_letter_code
_entity_poly.pdbx_strand_id
1 'polypeptide(L)'
;VLSDPAVLIVGQNIKYDIKILSKYGLAFEAIDDTMLMSYALHGGIHRHSMDTLSEKYLGHTPVSIKSLIGTGKSAITFDFVPIDEASNYAAEDADITIRLWKLFKPKLHLSKVTKVYETLERPLVRVLSDMELLGIKVDRDTLVRMSNSFSQKMAHLEEEIYSLAGEKFNVGSPKQLGEILFDKLGYAGGAKGKTGAYSTGADVLADLATEYDLPSKVIDWRQLSKLKSTYTDALQDHINPASGRVHTSYVIAGANTGRLASADPNLQNIPC
;
A
#
# COMPACT_ATOMS: atom_id res chain seq x y z
N VAL A 1 18.77 -18.96 21.02
CA VAL A 1 19.16 -19.05 19.60
C VAL A 1 18.80 -17.77 18.88
N LEU A 2 17.52 -17.35 18.84
CA LEU A 2 17.06 -16.19 18.03
C LEU A 2 17.69 -14.84 18.46
N SER A 3 18.02 -14.68 19.74
CA SER A 3 18.65 -13.45 20.28
C SER A 3 20.17 -13.61 20.49
N ASP A 4 20.77 -14.65 19.93
CA ASP A 4 22.22 -14.89 20.01
C ASP A 4 22.91 -14.13 18.87
N PRO A 5 23.79 -13.15 19.14
CA PRO A 5 24.46 -12.38 18.10
C PRO A 5 25.41 -13.20 17.23
N ALA A 6 25.81 -14.40 17.66
CA ALA A 6 26.63 -15.34 16.89
C ALA A 6 25.78 -16.15 15.88
N VAL A 7 24.47 -16.08 15.94
CA VAL A 7 23.54 -16.82 15.04
C VAL A 7 22.94 -15.88 14.01
N LEU A 8 23.22 -16.14 12.74
CA LEU A 8 22.60 -15.42 11.63
C LEU A 8 21.20 -15.98 11.37
N ILE A 9 20.19 -15.13 11.51
CA ILE A 9 18.80 -15.45 11.20
C ILE A 9 18.51 -15.05 9.76
N VAL A 10 18.10 -16.00 8.96
CA VAL A 10 17.77 -15.78 7.54
C VAL A 10 16.25 -15.84 7.36
N GLY A 11 15.67 -14.81 6.80
CA GLY A 11 14.24 -14.73 6.52
C GLY A 11 13.94 -14.27 5.08
N GLN A 12 12.67 -14.33 4.74
CA GLN A 12 12.09 -13.73 3.54
C GLN A 12 11.10 -12.66 3.96
N ASN A 13 11.38 -11.37 3.72
CA ASN A 13 10.65 -10.25 4.30
C ASN A 13 10.67 -10.29 5.85
N ILE A 14 11.86 -10.52 6.38
CA ILE A 14 12.12 -10.76 7.82
C ILE A 14 11.62 -9.63 8.74
N LYS A 15 11.38 -8.44 8.18
CA LYS A 15 10.77 -7.32 8.90
C LYS A 15 9.43 -7.72 9.54
N TYR A 16 8.64 -8.55 8.87
CA TYR A 16 7.37 -9.04 9.40
C TYR A 16 7.61 -9.91 10.65
N ASP A 17 8.54 -10.86 10.56
CA ASP A 17 8.86 -11.77 11.67
C ASP A 17 9.44 -11.03 12.88
N ILE A 18 10.32 -10.05 12.65
CA ILE A 18 10.87 -9.18 13.70
C ILE A 18 9.74 -8.50 14.47
N LYS A 19 8.75 -7.93 13.77
CA LYS A 19 7.63 -7.23 14.39
C LYS A 19 6.72 -8.17 15.20
N ILE A 20 6.49 -9.38 14.71
CA ILE A 20 5.66 -10.36 15.43
C ILE A 20 6.39 -10.84 16.69
N LEU A 21 7.64 -11.24 16.55
CA LEU A 21 8.42 -11.83 17.63
C LEU A 21 8.87 -10.81 18.68
N SER A 22 9.00 -9.53 18.32
CA SER A 22 9.26 -8.45 19.29
C SER A 22 8.18 -8.34 20.36
N LYS A 23 6.92 -8.71 20.06
CA LYS A 23 5.82 -8.75 21.03
C LYS A 23 6.06 -9.78 22.16
N TYR A 24 6.93 -10.75 21.91
CA TYR A 24 7.33 -11.78 22.87
C TYR A 24 8.71 -11.49 23.50
N GLY A 25 9.23 -10.28 23.31
CA GLY A 25 10.53 -9.88 23.85
C GLY A 25 11.73 -10.48 23.11
N LEU A 26 11.52 -11.02 21.91
CA LEU A 26 12.60 -11.59 21.10
C LEU A 26 13.18 -10.52 20.15
N ALA A 27 14.50 -10.37 20.16
CA ALA A 27 15.25 -9.50 19.26
C ALA A 27 16.16 -10.35 18.37
N PHE A 28 16.28 -9.99 17.10
CA PHE A 28 17.24 -10.59 16.18
C PHE A 28 18.44 -9.66 16.04
N GLU A 29 19.63 -10.15 16.39
CA GLU A 29 20.87 -9.33 16.33
C GLU A 29 21.49 -9.37 14.94
N ALA A 30 21.66 -10.54 14.36
CA ALA A 30 22.22 -10.73 13.03
C ALA A 30 21.14 -11.28 12.08
N ILE A 31 20.85 -10.54 11.01
CA ILE A 31 19.82 -10.91 10.05
C ILE A 31 20.30 -10.87 8.61
N ASP A 32 19.74 -11.71 7.78
CA ASP A 32 19.75 -11.61 6.31
C ASP A 32 18.32 -11.77 5.77
N ASP A 33 18.01 -11.09 4.68
CA ASP A 33 16.68 -11.10 4.04
C ASP A 33 16.82 -11.45 2.54
N THR A 34 16.24 -12.57 2.14
CA THR A 34 16.32 -13.07 0.76
C THR A 34 15.52 -12.22 -0.23
N MET A 35 14.43 -11.58 0.21
CA MET A 35 13.69 -10.61 -0.59
C MET A 35 14.57 -9.41 -0.94
N LEU A 36 15.28 -8.86 0.04
CA LEU A 36 16.15 -7.70 -0.15
C LEU A 36 17.43 -8.04 -0.90
N MET A 37 17.98 -9.26 -0.73
CA MET A 37 19.07 -9.73 -1.57
C MET A 37 18.65 -9.78 -3.04
N SER A 38 17.48 -10.37 -3.31
CA SER A 38 16.91 -10.39 -4.66
C SER A 38 16.67 -8.98 -5.20
N TYR A 39 16.18 -8.06 -4.37
CA TYR A 39 15.97 -6.68 -4.75
C TYR A 39 17.27 -5.95 -5.11
N ALA A 40 18.31 -6.09 -4.29
CA ALA A 40 19.63 -5.54 -4.56
C ALA A 40 20.25 -6.11 -5.86
N LEU A 41 20.02 -7.40 -6.16
CA LEU A 41 20.56 -8.08 -7.35
C LEU A 41 19.79 -7.74 -8.63
N HIS A 42 18.48 -7.59 -8.56
CA HIS A 42 17.61 -7.63 -9.74
C HIS A 42 16.72 -6.39 -9.90
N GLY A 43 16.66 -5.51 -8.89
CA GLY A 43 15.84 -4.28 -8.94
C GLY A 43 14.41 -4.58 -9.36
N GLY A 44 13.91 -3.88 -10.37
CA GLY A 44 12.54 -4.01 -10.87
C GLY A 44 12.31 -5.07 -11.95
N ILE A 45 13.22 -6.03 -12.13
CA ILE A 45 13.10 -7.04 -13.22
C ILE A 45 11.91 -7.98 -12.97
N HIS A 46 11.62 -8.30 -11.71
CA HIS A 46 10.51 -9.19 -11.31
C HIS A 46 10.07 -8.88 -9.87
N ARG A 47 8.97 -9.49 -9.45
CA ARG A 47 8.54 -9.46 -8.04
C ARG A 47 9.51 -10.26 -7.17
N HIS A 48 9.67 -9.83 -5.93
CA HIS A 48 10.57 -10.45 -4.95
C HIS A 48 9.82 -11.28 -3.91
N SER A 49 8.59 -11.74 -4.22
CA SER A 49 7.85 -12.70 -3.38
C SER A 49 8.52 -14.07 -3.38
N MET A 50 8.36 -14.84 -2.31
CA MET A 50 8.92 -16.19 -2.19
C MET A 50 8.49 -17.07 -3.37
N ASP A 51 7.20 -17.07 -3.75
CA ASP A 51 6.68 -17.86 -4.86
C ASP A 51 7.46 -17.56 -6.16
N THR A 52 7.56 -16.26 -6.51
CA THR A 52 8.27 -15.83 -7.72
C THR A 52 9.75 -16.24 -7.69
N LEU A 53 10.41 -16.10 -6.53
CA LEU A 53 11.82 -16.43 -6.39
C LEU A 53 12.05 -17.95 -6.42
N SER A 54 11.19 -18.73 -5.78
CA SER A 54 11.25 -20.19 -5.78
C SER A 54 11.05 -20.74 -7.19
N GLU A 55 10.00 -20.33 -7.88
CA GLU A 55 9.75 -20.77 -9.26
C GLU A 55 10.91 -20.42 -10.19
N LYS A 56 11.38 -19.18 -10.12
CA LYS A 56 12.39 -18.68 -11.05
C LYS A 56 13.79 -19.23 -10.80
N TYR A 57 14.18 -19.41 -9.56
CA TYR A 57 15.57 -19.73 -9.19
C TYR A 57 15.78 -21.14 -8.67
N LEU A 58 14.73 -21.78 -8.16
CA LEU A 58 14.79 -23.15 -7.64
C LEU A 58 14.00 -24.14 -8.50
N GLY A 59 13.18 -23.64 -9.46
CA GLY A 59 12.31 -24.49 -10.29
C GLY A 59 11.22 -25.21 -9.47
N HIS A 60 10.84 -24.63 -8.31
CA HIS A 60 9.88 -25.20 -7.38
C HIS A 60 8.70 -24.24 -7.17
N THR A 61 7.48 -24.73 -7.35
CA THR A 61 6.24 -24.00 -7.08
C THR A 61 5.80 -24.27 -5.65
N PRO A 62 5.86 -23.29 -4.72
CA PRO A 62 5.49 -23.49 -3.33
C PRO A 62 3.99 -23.72 -3.14
N VAL A 63 3.64 -24.31 -2.01
CA VAL A 63 2.25 -24.38 -1.55
C VAL A 63 1.73 -22.96 -1.31
N SER A 64 0.66 -22.59 -2.00
CA SER A 64 0.07 -21.26 -1.81
C SER A 64 -0.68 -21.18 -0.47
N ILE A 65 -0.45 -20.13 0.32
CA ILE A 65 -1.23 -19.89 1.53
C ILE A 65 -2.73 -19.84 1.25
N LYS A 66 -3.15 -19.39 0.06
CA LYS A 66 -4.56 -19.36 -0.34
C LYS A 66 -5.18 -20.74 -0.49
N SER A 67 -4.38 -21.78 -0.78
CA SER A 67 -4.89 -23.15 -0.82
C SER A 67 -5.20 -23.70 0.58
N LEU A 68 -4.54 -23.17 1.60
CA LEU A 68 -4.74 -23.55 3.01
C LEU A 68 -5.89 -22.76 3.66
N ILE A 69 -5.90 -21.44 3.48
CA ILE A 69 -6.89 -20.58 4.15
C ILE A 69 -8.12 -20.26 3.30
N GLY A 70 -8.12 -20.62 2.02
CA GLY A 70 -9.20 -20.25 1.08
C GLY A 70 -9.13 -18.80 0.61
N THR A 71 -10.20 -18.34 -0.03
CA THR A 71 -10.31 -16.97 -0.59
C THR A 71 -11.70 -16.38 -0.38
N GLY A 72 -11.80 -15.06 -0.37
CA GLY A 72 -13.07 -14.34 -0.26
C GLY A 72 -13.71 -14.45 1.14
N LYS A 73 -15.03 -14.44 1.19
CA LYS A 73 -15.78 -14.41 2.47
C LYS A 73 -15.69 -15.72 3.29
N SER A 74 -15.29 -16.81 2.68
CA SER A 74 -15.11 -18.13 3.32
C SER A 74 -13.66 -18.39 3.75
N ALA A 75 -12.77 -17.43 3.57
CA ALA A 75 -11.39 -17.58 4.02
C ALA A 75 -11.33 -17.67 5.54
N ILE A 76 -10.54 -18.64 6.02
CA ILE A 76 -10.23 -18.82 7.46
C ILE A 76 -8.92 -18.11 7.78
N THR A 77 -8.64 -17.85 9.05
CA THR A 77 -7.33 -17.42 9.51
C THR A 77 -6.40 -18.61 9.69
N PHE A 78 -5.08 -18.38 9.63
CA PHE A 78 -4.09 -19.47 9.60
C PHE A 78 -4.09 -20.34 10.86
N ASP A 79 -4.54 -19.82 11.99
CA ASP A 79 -4.72 -20.56 13.25
C ASP A 79 -5.80 -21.65 13.19
N PHE A 80 -6.67 -21.61 12.18
CA PHE A 80 -7.67 -22.68 11.92
C PHE A 80 -7.17 -23.73 10.91
N VAL A 81 -5.97 -23.58 10.33
CA VAL A 81 -5.38 -24.57 9.44
C VAL A 81 -4.92 -25.79 10.26
N PRO A 82 -5.21 -27.04 9.81
CA PRO A 82 -4.71 -28.24 10.49
C PRO A 82 -3.20 -28.19 10.71
N ILE A 83 -2.75 -28.62 11.89
CA ILE A 83 -1.35 -28.46 12.32
C ILE A 83 -0.37 -29.14 11.36
N ASP A 84 -0.73 -30.29 10.79
CA ASP A 84 0.12 -31.02 9.85
C ASP A 84 0.31 -30.24 8.54
N GLU A 85 -0.75 -29.62 8.03
CA GLU A 85 -0.70 -28.78 6.83
C GLU A 85 0.08 -27.48 7.09
N ALA A 86 -0.19 -26.83 8.23
CA ALA A 86 0.53 -25.63 8.64
C ALA A 86 2.02 -25.90 8.87
N SER A 87 2.37 -27.07 9.45
CA SER A 87 3.75 -27.47 9.67
C SER A 87 4.49 -27.72 8.36
N ASN A 88 3.86 -28.43 7.41
CA ASN A 88 4.44 -28.68 6.09
C ASN A 88 4.67 -27.37 5.34
N TYR A 89 3.70 -26.46 5.35
CA TYR A 89 3.83 -25.12 4.75
C TYR A 89 5.00 -24.33 5.36
N ALA A 90 5.07 -24.27 6.69
CA ALA A 90 6.13 -23.52 7.37
C ALA A 90 7.53 -24.13 7.15
N ALA A 91 7.63 -25.45 7.09
CA ALA A 91 8.87 -26.15 6.79
C ALA A 91 9.33 -25.91 5.34
N GLU A 92 8.41 -25.91 4.38
CA GLU A 92 8.68 -25.57 2.99
C GLU A 92 9.21 -24.13 2.86
N ASP A 93 8.54 -23.17 3.50
CA ASP A 93 8.98 -21.76 3.50
C ASP A 93 10.39 -21.60 4.06
N ALA A 94 10.73 -22.32 5.12
CA ALA A 94 12.06 -22.30 5.71
C ALA A 94 13.12 -22.92 4.78
N ASP A 95 12.83 -24.06 4.12
CA ASP A 95 13.73 -24.70 3.16
C ASP A 95 13.97 -23.81 1.94
N ILE A 96 12.91 -23.25 1.35
CA ILE A 96 13.02 -22.32 0.23
C ILE A 96 13.89 -21.12 0.62
N THR A 97 13.64 -20.53 1.77
CA THR A 97 14.38 -19.35 2.24
C THR A 97 15.88 -19.63 2.35
N ILE A 98 16.29 -20.74 2.98
CA ILE A 98 17.71 -21.06 3.12
C ILE A 98 18.37 -21.41 1.78
N ARG A 99 17.64 -22.03 0.86
CA ARG A 99 18.13 -22.34 -0.50
C ARG A 99 18.32 -21.06 -1.32
N LEU A 100 17.38 -20.11 -1.25
CA LEU A 100 17.51 -18.79 -1.88
C LEU A 100 18.67 -18.00 -1.29
N TRP A 101 18.86 -18.02 0.02
CA TRP A 101 20.00 -17.37 0.67
C TRP A 101 21.34 -17.92 0.17
N LYS A 102 21.50 -19.25 0.13
CA LYS A 102 22.71 -19.90 -0.40
C LYS A 102 23.00 -19.51 -1.85
N LEU A 103 21.95 -19.27 -2.62
CA LEU A 103 22.06 -18.85 -4.02
C LEU A 103 22.40 -17.36 -4.18
N PHE A 104 21.78 -16.49 -3.40
CA PHE A 104 21.90 -15.04 -3.58
C PHE A 104 23.10 -14.44 -2.84
N LYS A 105 23.44 -14.92 -1.67
CA LYS A 105 24.54 -14.36 -0.87
C LYS A 105 25.86 -14.27 -1.64
N PRO A 106 26.35 -15.31 -2.33
CA PRO A 106 27.55 -15.22 -3.15
C PRO A 106 27.40 -14.26 -4.35
N LYS A 107 26.19 -14.19 -4.93
CA LYS A 107 25.92 -13.35 -6.10
C LYS A 107 25.99 -11.85 -5.78
N LEU A 108 25.70 -11.42 -4.56
CA LEU A 108 25.86 -10.03 -4.14
C LEU A 108 27.29 -9.53 -4.39
N HIS A 109 28.28 -10.33 -4.08
CA HIS A 109 29.68 -10.00 -4.30
C HIS A 109 30.03 -9.99 -5.80
N LEU A 110 29.64 -11.04 -6.52
CA LEU A 110 29.92 -11.17 -7.96
C LEU A 110 29.29 -10.03 -8.77
N SER A 111 28.10 -9.59 -8.39
CA SER A 111 27.37 -8.47 -9.02
C SER A 111 27.78 -7.09 -8.49
N LYS A 112 28.72 -7.01 -7.54
CA LYS A 112 29.23 -5.77 -6.93
C LYS A 112 28.15 -4.95 -6.20
N VAL A 113 27.08 -5.59 -5.73
CA VAL A 113 25.98 -4.95 -5.00
C VAL A 113 25.99 -5.22 -3.49
N THR A 114 27.02 -5.89 -2.99
CA THR A 114 27.19 -6.18 -1.54
C THR A 114 27.05 -4.93 -0.70
N LYS A 115 27.69 -3.82 -1.12
CA LYS A 115 27.62 -2.57 -0.36
C LYS A 115 26.20 -2.04 -0.27
N VAL A 116 25.41 -2.09 -1.33
CA VAL A 116 24.01 -1.66 -1.32
C VAL A 116 23.21 -2.50 -0.31
N TYR A 117 23.34 -3.82 -0.38
CA TYR A 117 22.66 -4.71 0.55
C TYR A 117 23.09 -4.51 2.01
N GLU A 118 24.40 -4.52 2.28
CA GLU A 118 24.92 -4.48 3.65
C GLU A 118 24.78 -3.12 4.33
N THR A 119 24.83 -2.01 3.57
CA THR A 119 24.83 -0.66 4.17
C THR A 119 23.52 0.10 4.01
N LEU A 120 22.64 -0.34 3.12
CA LEU A 120 21.33 0.30 2.90
C LEU A 120 20.18 -0.65 3.21
N GLU A 121 20.01 -1.72 2.44
CA GLU A 121 18.81 -2.57 2.50
C GLU A 121 18.68 -3.31 3.83
N ARG A 122 19.74 -3.99 4.27
CA ARG A 122 19.71 -4.80 5.50
C ARG A 122 19.51 -3.96 6.77
N PRO A 123 20.25 -2.85 7.00
CA PRO A 123 20.02 -2.01 8.17
C PRO A 123 18.66 -1.33 8.18
N LEU A 124 18.11 -1.02 7.00
CA LEU A 124 16.80 -0.37 6.88
C LEU A 124 15.67 -1.24 7.44
N VAL A 125 15.80 -2.56 7.43
CA VAL A 125 14.82 -3.49 8.02
C VAL A 125 14.55 -3.14 9.48
N ARG A 126 15.59 -2.93 10.29
CA ARG A 126 15.44 -2.60 11.70
C ARG A 126 14.81 -1.22 11.89
N VAL A 127 15.32 -0.23 11.18
CA VAL A 127 14.80 1.15 11.26
C VAL A 127 13.31 1.18 10.95
N LEU A 128 12.89 0.52 9.89
CA LEU A 128 11.46 0.49 9.51
C LEU A 128 10.62 -0.36 10.46
N SER A 129 11.16 -1.46 11.00
CA SER A 129 10.47 -2.24 12.04
C SER A 129 10.18 -1.37 13.27
N ASP A 130 11.17 -0.62 13.75
CA ASP A 130 11.02 0.25 14.91
C ASP A 130 10.04 1.40 14.64
N MET A 131 10.09 2.01 13.45
CA MET A 131 9.13 3.03 13.03
C MET A 131 7.69 2.50 12.97
N GLU A 132 7.50 1.31 12.41
CA GLU A 132 6.18 0.67 12.31
C GLU A 132 5.64 0.27 13.70
N LEU A 133 6.49 -0.24 14.58
CA LEU A 133 6.11 -0.60 15.96
C LEU A 133 5.79 0.64 16.79
N LEU A 134 6.58 1.72 16.65
CA LEU A 134 6.32 2.99 17.33
C LEU A 134 5.04 3.64 16.83
N GLY A 135 4.82 3.65 15.51
CA GLY A 135 3.70 4.32 14.87
C GLY A 135 3.78 5.85 14.93
N ILE A 136 2.84 6.51 14.28
CA ILE A 136 2.75 7.97 14.16
C ILE A 136 1.62 8.47 15.03
N LYS A 137 1.89 9.48 15.86
CA LYS A 137 0.85 10.15 16.64
C LYS A 137 0.00 11.03 15.73
N VAL A 138 -1.32 10.85 15.81
CA VAL A 138 -2.30 11.62 15.04
C VAL A 138 -3.27 12.28 16.01
N ASP A 139 -3.54 13.56 15.81
CA ASP A 139 -4.54 14.30 16.58
C ASP A 139 -5.92 14.05 15.99
N ARG A 140 -6.68 13.16 16.63
CA ARG A 140 -8.03 12.79 16.22
C ARG A 140 -8.99 13.96 16.20
N ASP A 141 -8.93 14.85 17.19
CA ASP A 141 -9.86 15.97 17.30
C ASP A 141 -9.63 16.99 16.17
N THR A 142 -8.38 17.17 15.79
CA THR A 142 -8.03 17.98 14.61
C THR A 142 -8.57 17.35 13.34
N LEU A 143 -8.44 16.03 13.14
CA LEU A 143 -9.00 15.35 11.96
C LEU A 143 -10.53 15.47 11.91
N VAL A 144 -11.22 15.33 13.05
CA VAL A 144 -12.69 15.51 13.13
C VAL A 144 -13.10 16.94 12.72
N ARG A 145 -12.42 17.95 13.26
CA ARG A 145 -12.71 19.35 12.89
C ARG A 145 -12.48 19.61 11.40
N MET A 146 -11.38 19.09 10.84
CA MET A 146 -11.09 19.19 9.40
C MET A 146 -12.14 18.48 8.56
N SER A 147 -12.52 17.26 8.92
CA SER A 147 -13.57 16.51 8.22
C SER A 147 -14.89 17.26 8.18
N ASN A 148 -15.32 17.84 9.32
CA ASN A 148 -16.53 18.66 9.40
C ASN A 148 -16.44 19.92 8.52
N SER A 149 -15.30 20.61 8.55
CA SER A 149 -15.05 21.77 7.68
C SER A 149 -15.11 21.41 6.20
N PHE A 150 -14.50 20.28 5.81
CA PHE A 150 -14.59 19.79 4.43
C PHE A 150 -16.02 19.43 4.04
N SER A 151 -16.80 18.80 4.92
CA SER A 151 -18.21 18.51 4.66
C SER A 151 -19.02 19.78 4.39
N GLN A 152 -18.83 20.84 5.17
CA GLN A 152 -19.53 22.12 4.98
C GLN A 152 -19.14 22.78 3.66
N LYS A 153 -17.85 22.79 3.31
CA LYS A 153 -17.36 23.34 2.03
C LYS A 153 -17.89 22.54 0.84
N MET A 154 -17.91 21.21 0.95
CA MET A 154 -18.47 20.34 -0.10
C MET A 154 -19.95 20.59 -0.31
N ALA A 155 -20.75 20.73 0.77
CA ALA A 155 -22.17 21.04 0.67
C ALA A 155 -22.41 22.39 -0.03
N HIS A 156 -21.59 23.40 0.28
CA HIS A 156 -21.69 24.70 -0.41
C HIS A 156 -21.35 24.58 -1.91
N LEU A 157 -20.27 23.86 -2.25
CA LEU A 157 -19.92 23.60 -3.65
C LEU A 157 -21.00 22.79 -4.39
N GLU A 158 -21.65 21.83 -3.73
CA GLU A 158 -22.78 21.08 -4.31
C GLU A 158 -23.93 21.98 -4.67
N GLU A 159 -24.30 22.96 -3.81
CA GLU A 159 -25.36 23.93 -4.10
C GLU A 159 -24.99 24.83 -5.30
N GLU A 160 -23.75 25.30 -5.37
CA GLU A 160 -23.25 26.06 -6.52
C GLU A 160 -23.29 25.23 -7.81
N ILE A 161 -22.81 23.98 -7.76
CA ILE A 161 -22.84 23.03 -8.88
C ILE A 161 -24.28 22.77 -9.35
N TYR A 162 -25.22 22.55 -8.44
CA TYR A 162 -26.62 22.33 -8.78
C TYR A 162 -27.27 23.58 -9.40
N SER A 163 -26.91 24.75 -8.92
CA SER A 163 -27.37 26.01 -9.52
C SER A 163 -26.87 26.17 -10.96
N LEU A 164 -25.59 25.86 -11.21
CA LEU A 164 -25.01 25.94 -12.55
C LEU A 164 -25.53 24.82 -13.50
N ALA A 165 -25.80 23.64 -12.95
CA ALA A 165 -26.36 22.52 -13.71
C ALA A 165 -27.86 22.66 -13.95
N GLY A 166 -28.57 23.46 -13.16
CA GLY A 166 -30.04 23.61 -13.18
C GLY A 166 -30.79 22.39 -12.63
N GLU A 167 -30.11 21.45 -11.96
CA GLU A 167 -30.74 20.31 -11.27
C GLU A 167 -29.77 19.67 -10.27
N LYS A 168 -30.32 18.86 -9.36
CA LYS A 168 -29.55 18.07 -8.40
C LYS A 168 -29.15 16.72 -9.03
N PHE A 169 -27.91 16.34 -8.83
CA PHE A 169 -27.36 15.05 -9.26
C PHE A 169 -26.24 14.60 -8.32
N ASN A 170 -25.77 13.36 -8.43
CA ASN A 170 -24.62 12.90 -7.64
C ASN A 170 -23.32 13.42 -8.27
N VAL A 171 -22.71 14.46 -7.70
CA VAL A 171 -21.46 15.07 -8.14
C VAL A 171 -20.30 14.07 -8.14
N GLY A 172 -20.33 13.08 -7.23
CA GLY A 172 -19.36 11.99 -7.16
C GLY A 172 -19.53 10.91 -8.25
N SER A 173 -20.61 10.93 -9.03
CA SER A 173 -20.86 9.97 -10.10
C SER A 173 -20.30 10.46 -11.44
N PRO A 174 -19.24 9.83 -11.99
CA PRO A 174 -18.69 10.22 -13.29
C PRO A 174 -19.72 10.14 -14.43
N LYS A 175 -20.66 9.17 -14.33
CA LYS A 175 -21.71 8.98 -15.34
C LYS A 175 -22.67 10.16 -15.34
N GLN A 176 -23.27 10.51 -14.17
CA GLN A 176 -24.21 11.61 -14.07
C GLN A 176 -23.58 12.95 -14.41
N LEU A 177 -22.34 13.17 -13.94
CA LEU A 177 -21.58 14.37 -14.29
C LEU A 177 -21.37 14.48 -15.80
N GLY A 178 -21.01 13.38 -16.49
CA GLY A 178 -20.84 13.36 -17.94
C GLY A 178 -22.12 13.69 -18.69
N GLU A 179 -23.27 13.14 -18.26
CA GLU A 179 -24.61 13.46 -18.81
C GLU A 179 -24.95 14.95 -18.62
N ILE A 180 -24.65 15.53 -17.46
CA ILE A 180 -24.85 16.97 -17.20
C ILE A 180 -23.98 17.84 -18.12
N LEU A 181 -22.66 17.55 -18.15
CA LEU A 181 -21.72 18.40 -18.91
C LEU A 181 -21.96 18.35 -20.42
N PHE A 182 -22.17 17.15 -20.99
CA PHE A 182 -22.13 16.95 -22.41
C PHE A 182 -23.52 16.79 -23.06
N ASP A 183 -24.47 16.08 -22.41
CA ASP A 183 -25.81 15.90 -22.99
C ASP A 183 -26.73 17.08 -22.63
N LYS A 184 -26.67 17.62 -21.41
CA LYS A 184 -27.56 18.71 -20.98
C LYS A 184 -27.00 20.11 -21.29
N LEU A 185 -25.76 20.38 -20.86
CA LEU A 185 -25.15 21.71 -21.02
C LEU A 185 -24.45 21.87 -22.39
N GLY A 186 -24.22 20.78 -23.12
CA GLY A 186 -23.67 20.81 -24.48
C GLY A 186 -22.22 21.28 -24.55
N TYR A 187 -21.42 21.08 -23.47
CA TYR A 187 -20.01 21.48 -23.47
C TYR A 187 -19.22 20.66 -24.53
N ALA A 188 -18.25 21.33 -25.15
CA ALA A 188 -17.42 20.69 -26.18
C ALA A 188 -16.46 19.64 -25.57
N GLY A 189 -16.02 18.64 -26.37
CA GLY A 189 -14.96 17.71 -25.96
C GLY A 189 -15.44 16.43 -25.25
N GLY A 190 -16.71 16.10 -25.26
CA GLY A 190 -17.29 14.89 -24.65
C GLY A 190 -16.89 13.58 -25.36
N ALA A 191 -15.67 13.09 -25.14
CA ALA A 191 -15.25 11.78 -25.64
C ALA A 191 -15.87 10.64 -24.81
N LYS A 192 -16.56 9.70 -25.50
CA LYS A 192 -17.09 8.48 -24.88
C LYS A 192 -16.04 7.37 -24.91
N GLY A 193 -15.79 6.76 -23.76
CA GLY A 193 -14.93 5.59 -23.65
C GLY A 193 -15.54 4.33 -24.28
N LYS A 194 -14.81 3.20 -24.23
CA LYS A 194 -15.26 1.89 -24.73
C LYS A 194 -16.59 1.41 -24.13
N THR A 195 -16.93 1.87 -22.95
CA THR A 195 -18.19 1.55 -22.22
C THR A 195 -19.35 2.49 -22.57
N GLY A 196 -19.16 3.44 -23.49
CA GLY A 196 -20.17 4.44 -23.86
C GLY A 196 -20.33 5.58 -22.84
N ALA A 197 -19.59 5.58 -21.74
CA ALA A 197 -19.61 6.65 -20.75
C ALA A 197 -18.64 7.78 -21.13
N TYR A 198 -19.03 9.02 -20.83
CA TYR A 198 -18.16 10.18 -21.00
C TYR A 198 -16.95 10.16 -20.08
N SER A 199 -15.81 10.58 -20.58
CA SER A 199 -14.65 10.84 -19.73
C SER A 199 -14.86 12.12 -18.94
N THR A 200 -14.73 12.03 -17.61
CA THR A 200 -14.74 13.16 -16.68
C THR A 200 -13.48 13.18 -15.83
N GLY A 201 -12.35 12.77 -16.43
CA GLY A 201 -11.03 12.79 -15.79
C GLY A 201 -10.57 14.20 -15.43
N ALA A 202 -9.48 14.29 -14.65
CA ALA A 202 -8.97 15.57 -14.19
C ALA A 202 -8.56 16.49 -15.36
N ASP A 203 -7.95 15.94 -16.38
CA ASP A 203 -7.50 16.61 -17.61
C ASP A 203 -8.69 17.21 -18.38
N VAL A 204 -9.73 16.41 -18.58
CA VAL A 204 -10.96 16.87 -19.29
C VAL A 204 -11.64 17.99 -18.51
N LEU A 205 -11.74 17.86 -17.17
CA LEU A 205 -12.35 18.89 -16.35
C LEU A 205 -11.47 20.15 -16.29
N ALA A 206 -10.15 20.03 -16.27
CA ALA A 206 -9.23 21.16 -16.28
C ALA A 206 -9.33 21.95 -17.60
N ASP A 207 -9.44 21.26 -18.74
CA ASP A 207 -9.63 21.90 -20.03
C ASP A 207 -10.97 22.65 -20.07
N LEU A 208 -12.06 22.02 -19.62
CA LEU A 208 -13.37 22.66 -19.56
C LEU A 208 -13.44 23.83 -18.56
N ALA A 209 -12.67 23.78 -17.48
CA ALA A 209 -12.64 24.83 -16.47
C ALA A 209 -12.03 26.15 -16.99
N THR A 210 -11.35 26.13 -18.13
CA THR A 210 -10.87 27.37 -18.79
C THR A 210 -12.00 28.21 -19.40
N GLU A 211 -13.13 27.57 -19.70
CA GLU A 211 -14.27 28.23 -20.38
C GLU A 211 -15.53 28.26 -19.53
N TYR A 212 -15.66 27.32 -18.56
CA TYR A 212 -16.90 27.10 -17.80
C TYR A 212 -16.64 26.99 -16.30
N ASP A 213 -17.51 27.59 -15.48
CA ASP A 213 -17.36 27.60 -14.01
C ASP A 213 -17.69 26.23 -13.38
N LEU A 214 -18.66 25.48 -13.91
CA LEU A 214 -19.12 24.21 -13.32
C LEU A 214 -17.99 23.18 -13.21
N PRO A 215 -17.15 22.89 -14.23
CA PRO A 215 -16.01 21.99 -14.10
C PRO A 215 -15.01 22.41 -13.04
N SER A 216 -14.74 23.72 -12.88
CA SER A 216 -13.88 24.23 -11.82
C SER A 216 -14.41 23.88 -10.44
N LYS A 217 -15.70 24.11 -10.19
CA LYS A 217 -16.35 23.75 -8.91
C LYS A 217 -16.34 22.25 -8.64
N VAL A 218 -16.48 21.42 -9.70
CA VAL A 218 -16.38 19.95 -9.58
C VAL A 218 -14.96 19.53 -9.23
N ILE A 219 -13.92 20.16 -9.77
CA ILE A 219 -12.52 19.89 -9.40
C ILE A 219 -12.32 20.19 -7.91
N ASP A 220 -12.75 21.34 -7.43
CA ASP A 220 -12.64 21.75 -6.02
C ASP A 220 -13.39 20.76 -5.11
N TRP A 221 -14.61 20.38 -5.47
CA TRP A 221 -15.38 19.39 -4.74
C TRP A 221 -14.68 18.03 -4.67
N ARG A 222 -14.12 17.56 -5.78
CA ARG A 222 -13.38 16.29 -5.83
C ARG A 222 -12.11 16.30 -4.97
N GLN A 223 -11.40 17.42 -4.95
CA GLN A 223 -10.24 17.60 -4.07
C GLN A 223 -10.63 17.49 -2.60
N LEU A 224 -11.67 18.20 -2.18
CA LEU A 224 -12.18 18.13 -0.81
C LEU A 224 -12.71 16.75 -0.46
N SER A 225 -13.44 16.10 -1.36
CA SER A 225 -13.95 14.74 -1.19
C SER A 225 -12.81 13.73 -0.99
N LYS A 226 -11.75 13.83 -1.77
CA LYS A 226 -10.56 12.99 -1.62
C LYS A 226 -9.83 13.26 -0.30
N LEU A 227 -9.63 14.52 0.06
CA LEU A 227 -9.02 14.91 1.33
C LEU A 227 -9.81 14.37 2.51
N LYS A 228 -11.14 14.53 2.46
CA LYS A 228 -12.03 14.03 3.51
C LYS A 228 -11.98 12.51 3.63
N SER A 229 -12.30 11.79 2.57
CA SER A 229 -12.45 10.34 2.61
C SER A 229 -11.13 9.60 2.85
N THR A 230 -10.03 10.05 2.21
CA THR A 230 -8.76 9.32 2.23
C THR A 230 -7.90 9.67 3.45
N TYR A 231 -7.97 10.93 3.91
CA TYR A 231 -7.07 11.39 4.98
C TYR A 231 -7.80 11.70 6.28
N THR A 232 -8.81 12.60 6.29
CA THR A 232 -9.40 12.96 7.58
C THR A 232 -10.30 11.88 8.16
N ASP A 233 -11.06 11.16 7.36
CA ASP A 233 -11.93 10.08 7.86
C ASP A 233 -11.16 8.77 8.02
N ALA A 234 -10.51 8.29 6.96
CA ALA A 234 -9.84 7.00 6.98
C ALA A 234 -8.72 6.90 8.03
N LEU A 235 -7.92 7.97 8.25
CA LEU A 235 -6.88 7.94 9.28
C LEU A 235 -7.42 7.76 10.70
N GLN A 236 -8.63 8.23 10.99
CA GLN A 236 -9.25 8.03 12.30
C GLN A 236 -9.51 6.54 12.59
N ASP A 237 -9.92 5.79 11.55
CA ASP A 237 -10.18 4.35 11.65
C ASP A 237 -8.90 3.53 11.83
N HIS A 238 -7.75 4.08 11.38
CA HIS A 238 -6.44 3.46 11.55
C HIS A 238 -5.75 3.77 12.89
N ILE A 239 -6.34 4.61 13.74
CA ILE A 239 -5.77 4.86 15.08
C ILE A 239 -5.96 3.61 15.94
N ASN A 240 -4.86 2.96 16.28
CA ASN A 240 -4.87 1.81 17.18
C ASN A 240 -5.29 2.24 18.59
N PRO A 241 -6.36 1.69 19.16
CA PRO A 241 -6.88 2.12 20.45
C PRO A 241 -5.90 1.88 21.62
N ALA A 242 -5.01 0.88 21.51
CA ALA A 242 -4.06 0.57 22.57
C ALA A 242 -2.86 1.53 22.59
N SER A 243 -2.35 1.95 21.42
CA SER A 243 -1.20 2.85 21.32
C SER A 243 -1.58 4.32 21.13
N GLY A 244 -2.81 4.61 20.69
CA GLY A 244 -3.25 5.94 20.26
C GLY A 244 -2.53 6.44 18.98
N ARG A 245 -1.92 5.54 18.22
CA ARG A 245 -1.08 5.86 17.05
C ARG A 245 -1.54 5.11 15.80
N VAL A 246 -1.16 5.61 14.65
CA VAL A 246 -1.34 4.95 13.35
C VAL A 246 -0.07 4.19 13.01
N HIS A 247 -0.21 2.90 12.69
CA HIS A 247 0.88 2.00 12.36
C HIS A 247 0.76 1.58 10.89
N THR A 248 1.52 2.23 10.03
CA THR A 248 1.61 1.85 8.61
C THR A 248 2.61 0.72 8.41
N SER A 249 2.60 0.09 7.25
CA SER A 249 3.63 -0.84 6.78
C SER A 249 4.46 -0.18 5.68
N TYR A 250 5.78 -0.11 5.85
CA TYR A 250 6.70 0.35 4.82
C TYR A 250 7.20 -0.81 3.97
N VAL A 251 6.97 -0.74 2.66
CA VAL A 251 7.40 -1.76 1.69
C VAL A 251 8.72 -1.35 1.07
N ILE A 252 9.79 -2.13 1.32
CA ILE A 252 11.14 -1.81 0.85
C ILE A 252 11.29 -2.19 -0.63
N ALA A 253 10.97 -3.42 -1.01
CA ALA A 253 11.14 -3.94 -2.37
C ALA A 253 9.90 -3.72 -3.27
N GLY A 254 9.12 -2.66 -3.03
CA GLY A 254 7.85 -2.39 -3.72
C GLY A 254 7.98 -1.53 -4.98
N ALA A 255 9.06 -0.76 -5.11
CA ALA A 255 9.27 0.15 -6.23
C ALA A 255 10.61 -0.10 -6.93
N ASN A 256 10.63 0.01 -8.27
CA ASN A 256 11.84 -0.22 -9.07
C ASN A 256 12.90 0.90 -8.89
N THR A 257 12.53 1.98 -8.23
CA THR A 257 13.36 3.19 -8.09
C THR A 257 14.14 3.28 -6.78
N GLY A 258 14.05 2.28 -5.90
CA GLY A 258 14.61 2.32 -4.56
C GLY A 258 13.78 3.12 -3.54
N ARG A 259 12.62 3.64 -3.94
CA ARG A 259 11.70 4.33 -3.02
C ARG A 259 10.95 3.33 -2.16
N LEU A 260 10.67 3.73 -0.92
CA LEU A 260 9.72 3.02 -0.07
C LEU A 260 8.29 3.26 -0.56
N ALA A 261 7.42 2.30 -0.31
CA ALA A 261 5.98 2.51 -0.37
C ALA A 261 5.39 2.39 1.05
N SER A 262 4.24 3.00 1.29
CA SER A 262 3.51 2.92 2.56
C SER A 262 2.13 2.35 2.30
N ALA A 263 1.72 1.39 3.12
CA ALA A 263 0.42 0.71 3.00
C ALA A 263 -0.22 0.53 4.38
N ASP A 264 -1.55 0.52 4.40
CA ASP A 264 -2.38 0.21 5.56
C ASP A 264 -2.09 1.05 6.82
N PRO A 265 -2.23 2.38 6.74
CA PRO A 265 -2.65 3.24 5.62
C PRO A 265 -1.49 3.77 4.79
N ASN A 266 -1.77 4.24 3.57
CA ASN A 266 -0.77 4.96 2.76
C ASN A 266 -0.57 6.38 3.30
N LEU A 267 0.60 6.63 3.89
CA LEU A 267 0.98 7.92 4.47
C LEU A 267 1.86 8.79 3.54
N GLN A 268 2.25 8.27 2.36
CA GLN A 268 3.16 9.00 1.45
C GLN A 268 2.47 10.10 0.65
N ASN A 269 1.17 9.99 0.43
CA ASN A 269 0.41 10.91 -0.43
C ASN A 269 -0.41 11.92 0.36
N ILE A 270 -0.06 12.17 1.62
CA ILE A 270 -0.71 13.21 2.43
C ILE A 270 -0.35 14.58 1.82
N PRO A 271 -1.35 15.39 1.43
CA PRO A 271 -1.10 16.72 0.87
C PRO A 271 -0.46 17.64 1.90
N CYS A 272 0.47 18.48 1.47
CA CYS A 272 1.10 19.53 2.28
C CYS A 272 0.24 20.79 2.27
#